data_d635a05ca390fb14a49c039552512e02
#
_entry.id   d635a05ca390fb14a49c039552512e02
#
_cell.length_a   1.000
_cell.length_b   1.000
_cell.length_c   1.000
_cell.angle_alpha   90.00
_cell.angle_beta   90.00
_cell.angle_gamma   90.00
#
_symmetry.space_group_name_H-M   'P 1'
#
loop_
_entity.id
_entity.type
_entity.pdbx_description
1 polymer ?
#
loop_
_entity_poly.entity_id
_entity_poly.type
_entity_poly.pdbx_seq_one_letter_code
_entity_poly.pdbx_strand_id
1 'polypeptide(L)'
;MKLFIDTGSVAEVEEIAAWGVLSGATTNPTLLAKEEGDPGDIIRRICELVDGPTSAEVVAIEPEEMVREGRALAGLHQHVVVKVPFSRAGLTASRELTSEGIRVNMTLVFSAPQALLAAEAGATYVSCFMGRVDDISVDSTAVLAEIVEALRSGDSEAQVLAASLRHPMHVTTAAILGCEVATVPGKVLRQMLQHPLTEKGIERFAATRGRPSATWTASARSGRSRITSSLVRARRGYQ
;
A
#
# COMPACT_ATOMS: atom_id res chain seq x y z
N MET A 1 -3.88 1.19 -8.52
CA MET A 1 -2.70 1.24 -7.61
C MET A 1 -3.17 1.48 -6.18
N LYS A 2 -2.70 0.69 -5.22
CA LYS A 2 -2.94 0.86 -3.78
C LYS A 2 -1.89 1.79 -3.19
N LEU A 3 -2.27 2.60 -2.20
CA LEU A 3 -1.34 3.45 -1.46
C LEU A 3 -1.00 2.82 -0.12
N PHE A 4 0.30 2.61 0.11
CA PHE A 4 0.86 2.22 1.40
C PHE A 4 1.60 3.42 1.99
N ILE A 5 1.73 3.46 3.31
CA ILE A 5 2.59 4.43 3.99
C ILE A 5 3.95 3.80 4.29
N ASP A 6 5.05 4.55 4.07
CA ASP A 6 6.41 4.13 4.39
C ASP A 6 6.90 4.86 5.65
N THR A 7 6.73 4.21 6.82
CA THR A 7 7.06 4.79 8.12
C THR A 7 7.21 3.74 9.22
N GLY A 8 7.94 4.06 10.29
CA GLY A 8 7.93 3.33 11.55
C GLY A 8 7.06 4.00 12.63
N SER A 9 6.58 5.21 12.37
CA SER A 9 5.89 6.02 13.38
C SER A 9 4.40 5.68 13.47
N VAL A 10 3.98 5.12 14.60
CA VAL A 10 2.58 4.82 14.91
C VAL A 10 1.72 6.10 14.82
N ALA A 11 2.21 7.21 15.35
CA ALA A 11 1.48 8.48 15.34
C ALA A 11 1.25 9.00 13.90
N GLU A 12 2.23 8.83 13.01
CA GLU A 12 2.08 9.20 11.60
C GLU A 12 1.08 8.29 10.88
N VAL A 13 1.07 6.99 11.21
CA VAL A 13 0.07 6.06 10.68
C VAL A 13 -1.33 6.42 11.17
N GLU A 14 -1.52 6.71 12.47
CA GLU A 14 -2.83 7.13 13.02
C GLU A 14 -3.39 8.37 12.32
N GLU A 15 -2.54 9.40 12.12
CA GLU A 15 -2.94 10.62 11.41
C GLU A 15 -3.42 10.33 10.00
N ILE A 16 -2.62 9.58 9.22
CA ILE A 16 -2.87 9.41 7.78
C ILE A 16 -3.92 8.31 7.51
N ALA A 17 -4.01 7.28 8.35
CA ALA A 17 -5.07 6.28 8.26
C ALA A 17 -6.47 6.91 8.42
N ALA A 18 -6.59 7.95 9.26
CA ALA A 18 -7.84 8.70 9.41
C ALA A 18 -8.33 9.38 8.10
N TRP A 19 -7.47 9.55 7.10
CA TRP A 19 -7.89 10.06 5.78
C TRP A 19 -8.64 9.00 4.95
N GLY A 20 -8.59 7.72 5.33
CA GLY A 20 -9.28 6.62 4.65
C GLY A 20 -8.68 6.24 3.29
N VAL A 21 -7.41 6.55 3.04
CA VAL A 21 -6.73 6.31 1.75
C VAL A 21 -5.66 5.22 1.79
N LEU A 22 -5.28 4.76 2.97
CA LEU A 22 -4.26 3.74 3.13
C LEU A 22 -4.82 2.33 2.90
N SER A 23 -4.02 1.50 2.23
CA SER A 23 -4.31 0.08 1.99
C SER A 23 -3.23 -0.85 2.57
N GLY A 24 -2.19 -0.29 3.18
CA GLY A 24 -1.07 -1.04 3.72
C GLY A 24 0.04 -0.14 4.24
N ALA A 25 1.10 -0.75 4.73
CA ALA A 25 2.29 -0.05 5.21
C ALA A 25 3.58 -0.80 4.85
N THR A 26 4.69 -0.07 4.79
CA THR A 26 6.03 -0.65 4.80
C THR A 26 6.84 -0.05 5.94
N THR A 27 7.59 -0.91 6.62
CA THR A 27 8.60 -0.50 7.58
C THR A 27 9.98 -0.95 7.11
N ASN A 28 11.01 -0.49 7.77
CA ASN A 28 12.36 -1.01 7.63
C ASN A 28 13.15 -0.77 8.92
N PRO A 29 14.29 -1.46 9.14
CA PRO A 29 15.05 -1.33 10.38
C PRO A 29 15.47 0.12 10.68
N THR A 30 15.79 0.91 9.66
CA THR A 30 16.19 2.32 9.83
C THR A 30 15.03 3.21 10.30
N LEU A 31 13.81 2.93 9.87
CA LEU A 31 12.61 3.65 10.31
C LEU A 31 12.24 3.24 11.74
N LEU A 32 12.20 1.94 12.02
CA LEU A 32 11.87 1.43 13.35
C LEU A 32 12.88 1.87 14.43
N ALA A 33 14.17 1.97 14.07
CA ALA A 33 15.22 2.41 14.99
C ALA A 33 15.09 3.88 15.44
N LYS A 34 14.20 4.67 14.84
CA LYS A 34 13.92 6.06 15.24
C LYS A 34 12.80 6.17 16.26
N GLU A 35 12.03 5.11 16.42
CA GLU A 35 10.89 5.08 17.33
C GLU A 35 11.30 4.48 18.69
N GLU A 36 10.63 4.92 19.72
CA GLU A 36 10.80 4.35 21.07
C GLU A 36 9.90 3.13 21.24
N GLY A 37 10.41 2.09 21.91
CA GLY A 37 9.66 0.88 22.24
C GLY A 37 10.11 -0.38 21.51
N ASP A 38 9.37 -1.47 21.69
CA ASP A 38 9.65 -2.75 21.05
C ASP A 38 9.22 -2.73 19.57
N PRO A 39 10.12 -3.05 18.63
CA PRO A 39 9.78 -3.04 17.19
C PRO A 39 8.62 -3.97 16.84
N GLY A 40 8.48 -5.10 17.53
CA GLY A 40 7.36 -6.03 17.29
C GLY A 40 6.02 -5.44 17.70
N ASP A 41 5.97 -4.68 18.80
CA ASP A 41 4.76 -3.99 19.25
C ASP A 41 4.40 -2.86 18.30
N ILE A 42 5.38 -2.11 17.80
CA ILE A 42 5.20 -1.07 16.77
C ILE A 42 4.60 -1.68 15.51
N ILE A 43 5.16 -2.78 15.00
CA ILE A 43 4.66 -3.46 13.80
C ILE A 43 3.22 -3.95 14.01
N ARG A 44 2.90 -4.58 15.15
CA ARG A 44 1.52 -5.00 15.48
C ARG A 44 0.55 -3.82 15.45
N ARG A 45 0.94 -2.71 16.09
CA ARG A 45 0.10 -1.52 16.13
C ARG A 45 -0.14 -0.91 14.75
N ILE A 46 0.88 -0.88 13.90
CA ILE A 46 0.73 -0.43 12.50
C ILE A 46 -0.21 -1.36 11.73
N CYS A 47 -0.09 -2.69 11.89
CA CYS A 47 -1.00 -3.66 11.27
C CYS A 47 -2.46 -3.42 11.66
N GLU A 48 -2.74 -3.16 12.95
CA GLU A 48 -4.08 -2.87 13.45
C GLU A 48 -4.66 -1.58 12.87
N LEU A 49 -3.85 -0.51 12.78
CA LEU A 49 -4.29 0.80 12.30
C LEU A 49 -4.59 0.82 10.80
N VAL A 50 -3.80 0.11 10.02
CA VAL A 50 -3.93 0.09 8.56
C VAL A 50 -4.94 -0.97 8.10
N ASP A 51 -5.14 -2.03 8.89
CA ASP A 51 -5.97 -3.20 8.57
C ASP A 51 -5.63 -3.76 7.16
N GLY A 52 -4.33 -3.89 6.88
CA GLY A 52 -3.84 -4.29 5.57
C GLY A 52 -2.37 -4.75 5.58
N PRO A 53 -1.85 -5.22 4.43
CA PRO A 53 -0.49 -5.72 4.32
C PRO A 53 0.54 -4.75 4.90
N THR A 54 1.35 -5.20 5.84
CA THR A 54 2.39 -4.41 6.50
C THR A 54 3.73 -5.13 6.38
N SER A 55 4.67 -4.53 5.67
CA SER A 55 6.00 -5.11 5.46
C SER A 55 6.90 -4.90 6.68
N ALA A 56 7.44 -6.02 7.22
CA ALA A 56 8.42 -6.07 8.31
C ALA A 56 9.69 -6.77 7.82
N GLU A 57 10.83 -6.11 7.91
CA GLU A 57 12.08 -6.51 7.26
C GLU A 57 12.99 -7.31 8.19
N VAL A 58 13.50 -8.45 7.69
CA VAL A 58 14.55 -9.23 8.34
C VAL A 58 15.87 -8.46 8.32
N VAL A 59 16.71 -8.67 9.32
CA VAL A 59 18.04 -8.05 9.44
C VAL A 59 19.19 -9.04 9.26
N ALA A 60 18.90 -10.33 9.34
CA ALA A 60 19.87 -11.39 9.09
C ALA A 60 20.43 -11.35 7.67
N ILE A 61 21.62 -11.95 7.48
CA ILE A 61 22.31 -12.00 6.19
C ILE A 61 22.28 -13.42 5.62
N GLU A 62 22.37 -14.44 6.50
CA GLU A 62 22.39 -15.84 6.10
C GLU A 62 20.96 -16.38 5.91
N PRO A 63 20.73 -17.25 4.91
CA PRO A 63 19.37 -17.66 4.52
C PRO A 63 18.61 -18.36 5.65
N GLU A 64 19.23 -19.23 6.43
CA GLU A 64 18.59 -19.95 7.54
C GLU A 64 18.16 -18.98 8.66
N GLU A 65 18.94 -17.93 8.90
CA GLU A 65 18.61 -16.90 9.87
C GLU A 65 17.52 -15.98 9.37
N MET A 66 17.53 -15.59 8.07
CA MET A 66 16.45 -14.85 7.44
C MET A 66 15.11 -15.59 7.55
N VAL A 67 15.12 -16.90 7.32
CA VAL A 67 13.92 -17.74 7.45
C VAL A 67 13.42 -17.78 8.90
N ARG A 68 14.32 -17.95 9.86
CA ARG A 68 13.97 -17.95 11.29
C ARG A 68 13.35 -16.62 11.72
N GLU A 69 13.97 -15.49 11.34
CA GLU A 69 13.43 -14.15 11.60
C GLU A 69 12.11 -13.93 10.86
N GLY A 70 12.02 -14.36 9.61
CA GLY A 70 10.82 -14.24 8.80
C GLY A 70 9.61 -14.95 9.43
N ARG A 71 9.80 -16.17 9.91
CA ARG A 71 8.76 -16.92 10.66
C ARG A 71 8.33 -16.17 11.93
N ALA A 72 9.30 -15.61 12.67
CA ALA A 72 9.00 -14.83 13.87
C ALA A 72 8.22 -13.56 13.55
N LEU A 73 8.61 -12.82 12.51
CA LEU A 73 7.90 -11.63 12.04
C LEU A 73 6.48 -11.96 11.55
N ALA A 74 6.32 -13.03 10.77
CA ALA A 74 5.01 -13.48 10.29
C ALA A 74 4.07 -13.84 11.45
N GLY A 75 4.60 -14.33 12.56
CA GLY A 75 3.85 -14.64 13.77
C GLY A 75 3.36 -13.42 14.55
N LEU A 76 3.83 -12.22 14.26
CA LEU A 76 3.42 -11.00 14.97
C LEU A 76 1.96 -10.62 14.69
N HIS A 77 1.53 -10.72 13.45
CA HIS A 77 0.16 -10.38 13.03
C HIS A 77 -0.16 -10.95 11.64
N GLN A 78 -1.44 -11.30 11.39
CA GLN A 78 -1.90 -11.87 10.10
C GLN A 78 -1.65 -10.98 8.88
N HIS A 79 -1.49 -9.68 9.07
CA HIS A 79 -1.21 -8.71 8.00
C HIS A 79 0.28 -8.54 7.70
N VAL A 80 1.16 -9.14 8.49
CA VAL A 80 2.60 -9.04 8.22
C VAL A 80 2.94 -9.70 6.88
N VAL A 81 3.74 -8.99 6.11
CA VAL A 81 4.44 -9.46 4.91
C VAL A 81 5.92 -9.37 5.22
N VAL A 82 6.62 -10.51 5.19
CA VAL A 82 8.05 -10.54 5.51
C VAL A 82 8.84 -9.87 4.41
N LYS A 83 9.60 -8.84 4.75
CA LYS A 83 10.41 -8.11 3.79
C LYS A 83 11.83 -8.64 3.81
N VAL A 84 12.33 -9.05 2.64
CA VAL A 84 13.60 -9.74 2.48
C VAL A 84 14.47 -8.99 1.48
N PRO A 85 15.73 -8.62 1.80
CA PRO A 85 16.60 -7.92 0.86
C PRO A 85 17.06 -8.85 -0.27
N PHE A 86 17.08 -8.31 -1.50
CA PHE A 86 17.49 -9.04 -2.69
C PHE A 86 18.97 -9.45 -2.60
N SER A 87 19.18 -10.75 -2.57
CA SER A 87 20.48 -11.40 -2.61
C SER A 87 20.31 -12.89 -2.93
N ARG A 88 21.39 -13.65 -3.15
CA ARG A 88 21.29 -15.11 -3.24
C ARG A 88 20.62 -15.69 -1.99
N ALA A 89 21.06 -15.28 -0.80
CA ALA A 89 20.48 -15.70 0.48
C ALA A 89 19.00 -15.32 0.58
N GLY A 90 18.66 -14.07 0.19
CA GLY A 90 17.28 -13.57 0.19
C GLY A 90 16.37 -14.34 -0.77
N LEU A 91 16.83 -14.72 -1.94
CA LEU A 91 16.07 -15.57 -2.88
C LEU A 91 15.81 -16.95 -2.28
N THR A 92 16.83 -17.58 -1.66
CA THR A 92 16.69 -18.87 -0.97
C THR A 92 15.68 -18.77 0.18
N ALA A 93 15.83 -17.77 1.04
CA ALA A 93 14.93 -17.54 2.16
C ALA A 93 13.49 -17.23 1.71
N SER A 94 13.34 -16.43 0.64
CA SER A 94 12.02 -16.13 0.04
C SER A 94 11.32 -17.40 -0.40
N ARG A 95 12.03 -18.27 -1.15
CA ARG A 95 11.46 -19.53 -1.63
C ARG A 95 11.01 -20.44 -0.50
N GLU A 96 11.75 -20.53 0.58
CA GLU A 96 11.37 -21.32 1.76
C GLU A 96 10.14 -20.74 2.45
N LEU A 97 10.18 -19.44 2.78
CA LEU A 97 9.05 -18.76 3.44
C LEU A 97 7.75 -18.85 2.63
N THR A 98 7.83 -18.65 1.30
CA THR A 98 6.63 -18.71 0.44
C THR A 98 6.10 -20.14 0.30
N SER A 99 6.94 -21.17 0.36
CA SER A 99 6.50 -22.56 0.39
C SER A 99 5.70 -22.91 1.65
N GLU A 100 5.86 -22.14 2.71
CA GLU A 100 5.12 -22.23 3.98
C GLU A 100 3.86 -21.35 4.00
N GLY A 101 3.55 -20.67 2.90
CA GLY A 101 2.41 -19.75 2.79
C GLY A 101 2.66 -18.36 3.41
N ILE A 102 3.90 -18.05 3.78
CA ILE A 102 4.29 -16.73 4.29
C ILE A 102 4.50 -15.78 3.12
N ARG A 103 3.77 -14.65 3.12
CA ARG A 103 3.92 -13.63 2.08
C ARG A 103 5.25 -12.91 2.20
N VAL A 104 5.92 -12.70 1.05
CA VAL A 104 7.23 -12.03 1.00
C VAL A 104 7.17 -10.78 0.15
N ASN A 105 7.83 -9.72 0.62
CA ASN A 105 8.16 -8.51 -0.12
C ASN A 105 9.67 -8.49 -0.39
N MET A 106 10.08 -8.81 -1.62
CA MET A 106 11.49 -8.73 -2.00
C MET A 106 11.88 -7.27 -2.20
N THR A 107 12.78 -6.79 -1.34
CA THR A 107 13.21 -5.38 -1.32
C THR A 107 14.59 -5.17 -1.92
N LEU A 108 14.97 -3.91 -2.13
CA LEU A 108 16.23 -3.52 -2.77
C LEU A 108 16.37 -4.06 -4.20
N VAL A 109 15.28 -3.99 -4.97
CA VAL A 109 15.28 -4.35 -6.38
C VAL A 109 15.49 -3.08 -7.21
N PHE A 110 16.45 -3.15 -8.16
CA PHE A 110 16.92 -2.02 -8.96
C PHE A 110 16.95 -2.30 -10.47
N SER A 111 16.51 -3.50 -10.91
CA SER A 111 16.50 -3.87 -12.33
C SER A 111 15.47 -4.96 -12.64
N ALA A 112 15.05 -5.05 -13.91
CA ALA A 112 14.12 -6.08 -14.35
C ALA A 112 14.65 -7.52 -14.16
N PRO A 113 15.93 -7.85 -14.43
CA PRO A 113 16.45 -9.18 -14.11
C PRO A 113 16.33 -9.56 -12.62
N GLN A 114 16.54 -8.58 -11.70
CA GLN A 114 16.34 -8.83 -10.27
C GLN A 114 14.86 -9.07 -9.95
N ALA A 115 13.96 -8.29 -10.57
CA ALA A 115 12.52 -8.43 -10.37
C ALA A 115 12.01 -9.81 -10.83
N LEU A 116 12.46 -10.31 -11.97
CA LEU A 116 12.14 -11.65 -12.46
C LEU A 116 12.59 -12.73 -11.48
N LEU A 117 13.84 -12.66 -10.99
CA LEU A 117 14.32 -13.62 -9.98
C LEU A 117 13.53 -13.56 -8.68
N ALA A 118 13.13 -12.35 -8.25
CA ALA A 118 12.30 -12.17 -7.05
C ALA A 118 10.91 -12.81 -7.22
N ALA A 119 10.29 -12.63 -8.38
CA ALA A 119 9.01 -13.24 -8.72
C ALA A 119 9.09 -14.77 -8.75
N GLU A 120 10.11 -15.34 -9.41
CA GLU A 120 10.35 -16.78 -9.44
C GLU A 120 10.63 -17.38 -8.06
N ALA A 121 11.20 -16.60 -7.13
CA ALA A 121 11.34 -17.01 -5.73
C ALA A 121 10.01 -16.94 -4.95
N GLY A 122 8.90 -16.58 -5.58
CA GLY A 122 7.56 -16.57 -5.00
C GLY A 122 7.19 -15.27 -4.28
N ALA A 123 7.92 -14.18 -4.49
CA ALA A 123 7.62 -12.91 -3.83
C ALA A 123 6.22 -12.40 -4.18
N THR A 124 5.44 -12.04 -3.16
CA THR A 124 4.13 -11.38 -3.32
C THR A 124 4.29 -9.95 -3.83
N TYR A 125 5.29 -9.25 -3.30
CA TYR A 125 5.66 -7.89 -3.72
C TYR A 125 7.11 -7.84 -4.15
N VAL A 126 7.38 -7.04 -5.19
CA VAL A 126 8.73 -6.69 -5.65
C VAL A 126 8.90 -5.19 -5.51
N SER A 127 9.73 -4.77 -4.55
CA SER A 127 9.93 -3.35 -4.24
C SER A 127 11.02 -2.73 -5.09
N CYS A 128 10.62 -1.93 -6.09
CA CYS A 128 11.52 -1.15 -6.94
C CYS A 128 11.82 0.22 -6.30
N PHE A 129 13.10 0.53 -6.11
CA PHE A 129 13.56 1.72 -5.37
C PHE A 129 13.84 2.90 -6.29
N MET A 130 12.81 3.68 -6.64
CA MET A 130 12.94 4.82 -7.55
C MET A 130 13.94 5.88 -7.06
N GLY A 131 13.73 6.42 -5.87
CA GLY A 131 14.57 7.52 -5.39
C GLY A 131 16.04 7.18 -5.22
N ARG A 132 16.39 5.91 -4.94
CA ARG A 132 17.80 5.49 -4.89
C ARG A 132 18.42 5.32 -6.28
N VAL A 133 17.62 4.98 -7.28
CA VAL A 133 18.05 4.96 -8.68
C VAL A 133 18.37 6.39 -9.14
N ASP A 134 17.52 7.36 -8.80
CA ASP A 134 17.76 8.76 -9.12
C ASP A 134 19.02 9.31 -8.41
N ASP A 135 19.31 8.87 -7.16
CA ASP A 135 20.49 9.28 -6.41
C ASP A 135 21.81 8.98 -7.14
N ILE A 136 21.83 8.01 -8.04
CA ILE A 136 22.99 7.66 -8.89
C ILE A 136 22.88 8.18 -10.32
N SER A 137 21.97 9.14 -10.56
CA SER A 137 21.75 9.76 -11.88
C SER A 137 21.29 8.80 -12.98
N VAL A 138 20.51 7.79 -12.61
CA VAL A 138 19.83 6.87 -13.54
C VAL A 138 18.33 7.22 -13.53
N ASP A 139 17.68 7.15 -14.68
CA ASP A 139 16.26 7.42 -14.81
C ASP A 139 15.42 6.30 -14.16
N SER A 140 14.91 6.58 -12.96
CA SER A 140 14.09 5.63 -12.21
C SER A 140 12.75 5.30 -12.90
N THR A 141 12.23 6.22 -13.73
CA THR A 141 11.01 6.00 -14.51
C THR A 141 11.22 4.91 -15.55
N ALA A 142 12.34 4.94 -16.26
CA ALA A 142 12.70 3.92 -17.25
C ALA A 142 12.90 2.55 -16.58
N VAL A 143 13.62 2.50 -15.45
CA VAL A 143 13.83 1.25 -14.69
C VAL A 143 12.52 0.67 -14.20
N LEU A 144 11.63 1.50 -13.64
CA LEU A 144 10.33 1.03 -13.17
C LEU A 144 9.45 0.52 -14.32
N ALA A 145 9.45 1.22 -15.46
CA ALA A 145 8.71 0.79 -16.65
C ALA A 145 9.17 -0.58 -17.15
N GLU A 146 10.49 -0.79 -17.20
CA GLU A 146 11.08 -2.08 -17.59
C GLU A 146 10.69 -3.21 -16.65
N ILE A 147 10.70 -2.97 -15.33
CA ILE A 147 10.29 -3.95 -14.31
C ILE A 147 8.81 -4.31 -14.48
N VAL A 148 7.93 -3.31 -14.60
CA VAL A 148 6.48 -3.52 -14.78
C VAL A 148 6.20 -4.33 -16.03
N GLU A 149 6.82 -3.97 -17.15
CA GLU A 149 6.64 -4.64 -18.44
C GLU A 149 7.16 -6.09 -18.39
N ALA A 150 8.35 -6.31 -17.81
CA ALA A 150 8.95 -7.65 -17.71
C ALA A 150 8.07 -8.61 -16.89
N LEU A 151 7.54 -8.17 -15.74
CA LEU A 151 6.70 -9.02 -14.90
C LEU A 151 5.33 -9.29 -15.55
N ARG A 152 4.73 -8.29 -16.21
CA ARG A 152 3.45 -8.46 -16.90
C ARG A 152 3.56 -9.39 -18.11
N SER A 153 4.59 -9.23 -18.93
CA SER A 153 4.81 -10.05 -20.10
C SER A 153 5.11 -11.52 -19.73
N GLY A 154 5.59 -11.76 -18.52
CA GLY A 154 5.85 -13.09 -17.98
C GLY A 154 4.67 -13.71 -17.22
N ASP A 155 3.47 -13.11 -17.26
CA ASP A 155 2.27 -13.55 -16.49
C ASP A 155 2.57 -13.77 -14.99
N SER A 156 3.46 -12.94 -14.42
CA SER A 156 3.82 -13.04 -13.01
C SER A 156 2.70 -12.55 -12.10
N GLU A 157 2.41 -13.29 -11.04
CA GLU A 157 1.48 -12.88 -9.99
C GLU A 157 2.10 -11.87 -8.99
N ALA A 158 3.42 -11.66 -9.05
CA ALA A 158 4.12 -10.72 -8.19
C ALA A 158 3.68 -9.27 -8.48
N GLN A 159 3.34 -8.53 -7.43
CA GLN A 159 2.91 -7.13 -7.52
C GLN A 159 4.12 -6.19 -7.47
N VAL A 160 4.22 -5.28 -8.44
CA VAL A 160 5.24 -4.23 -8.40
C VAL A 160 4.86 -3.19 -7.34
N LEU A 161 5.77 -3.00 -6.39
CA LEU A 161 5.67 -2.01 -5.34
C LEU A 161 6.71 -0.91 -5.58
N ALA A 162 6.26 0.28 -5.99
CA ALA A 162 7.12 1.44 -6.12
C ALA A 162 7.52 1.96 -4.73
N ALA A 163 8.81 1.98 -4.45
CA ALA A 163 9.38 2.32 -3.15
C ALA A 163 10.43 3.43 -3.23
N SER A 164 10.86 3.94 -2.07
CA SER A 164 11.83 5.05 -1.99
C SER A 164 11.35 6.31 -2.72
N LEU A 165 10.06 6.61 -2.63
CA LEU A 165 9.45 7.76 -3.30
C LEU A 165 9.82 9.06 -2.58
N ARG A 166 10.19 10.10 -3.32
CA ARG A 166 10.74 11.36 -2.78
C ARG A 166 9.77 12.54 -2.90
N HIS A 167 8.84 12.49 -3.86
CA HIS A 167 7.91 13.58 -4.17
C HIS A 167 6.65 13.05 -4.88
N PRO A 168 5.55 13.85 -4.94
CA PRO A 168 4.28 13.42 -5.54
C PRO A 168 4.37 12.92 -6.98
N MET A 169 5.31 13.45 -7.78
CA MET A 169 5.49 13.02 -9.18
C MET A 169 5.92 11.56 -9.29
N HIS A 170 6.74 11.03 -8.36
CA HIS A 170 7.06 9.60 -8.32
C HIS A 170 5.80 8.74 -8.15
N VAL A 171 4.85 9.18 -7.30
CA VAL A 171 3.58 8.47 -7.09
C VAL A 171 2.74 8.47 -8.37
N THR A 172 2.67 9.63 -9.04
CA THR A 172 1.96 9.77 -10.32
C THR A 172 2.59 8.88 -11.40
N THR A 173 3.92 8.89 -11.52
CA THR A 173 4.66 8.05 -12.45
C THR A 173 4.41 6.56 -12.20
N ALA A 174 4.50 6.11 -10.96
CA ALA A 174 4.21 4.73 -10.59
C ALA A 174 2.76 4.32 -10.97
N ALA A 175 1.80 5.22 -10.76
CA ALA A 175 0.41 4.98 -11.13
C ALA A 175 0.22 4.88 -12.66
N ILE A 176 0.83 5.77 -13.44
CA ILE A 176 0.75 5.78 -14.91
C ILE A 176 1.39 4.52 -15.50
N LEU A 177 2.52 4.09 -14.96
CA LEU A 177 3.20 2.87 -15.37
C LEU A 177 2.44 1.61 -14.94
N GLY A 178 1.47 1.75 -14.03
CA GLY A 178 0.56 0.70 -13.63
C GLY A 178 1.11 -0.20 -12.52
N CYS A 179 1.96 0.31 -11.64
CA CYS A 179 2.32 -0.40 -10.42
C CYS A 179 1.07 -0.75 -9.60
N GLU A 180 1.07 -1.91 -8.99
CA GLU A 180 -0.03 -2.36 -8.12
C GLU A 180 -0.04 -1.60 -6.80
N VAL A 181 1.15 -1.23 -6.29
CA VAL A 181 1.34 -0.56 -5.00
C VAL A 181 2.37 0.56 -5.12
N ALA A 182 2.14 1.66 -4.40
CA ALA A 182 3.17 2.66 -4.11
C ALA A 182 3.26 2.85 -2.60
N THR A 183 4.47 2.69 -2.04
CA THR A 183 4.70 2.99 -0.62
C THR A 183 5.32 4.38 -0.49
N VAL A 184 4.62 5.25 0.21
CA VAL A 184 4.80 6.70 0.16
C VAL A 184 5.12 7.22 1.56
N PRO A 185 6.25 7.92 1.76
CA PRO A 185 6.52 8.58 3.03
C PRO A 185 5.41 9.56 3.43
N GLY A 186 5.07 9.64 4.72
CA GLY A 186 4.00 10.51 5.19
C GLY A 186 4.16 11.97 4.78
N LYS A 187 5.40 12.48 4.73
CA LYS A 187 5.69 13.81 4.17
C LYS A 187 5.20 13.97 2.73
N VAL A 188 5.40 12.95 1.89
CA VAL A 188 4.97 13.01 0.48
C VAL A 188 3.46 12.89 0.37
N LEU A 189 2.82 12.04 1.19
CA LEU A 189 1.35 11.97 1.26
C LEU A 189 0.73 13.33 1.62
N ARG A 190 1.30 14.05 2.59
CA ARG A 190 0.85 15.40 2.94
C ARG A 190 1.04 16.40 1.78
N GLN A 191 2.15 16.29 1.03
CA GLN A 191 2.37 17.12 -0.16
C GLN A 191 1.33 16.86 -1.26
N MET A 192 0.86 15.63 -1.42
CA MET A 192 -0.18 15.29 -2.41
C MET A 192 -1.53 15.96 -2.13
N LEU A 193 -1.80 16.38 -0.89
CA LEU A 193 -3.02 17.14 -0.54
C LEU A 193 -2.94 18.61 -0.96
N GLN A 194 -1.74 19.16 -1.12
CA GLN A 194 -1.53 20.60 -1.30
C GLN A 194 -1.69 21.00 -2.77
N HIS A 195 -2.65 21.87 -3.05
CA HIS A 195 -2.79 22.47 -4.36
C HIS A 195 -3.41 23.87 -4.27
N PRO A 196 -2.73 24.94 -4.76
CA PRO A 196 -3.20 26.31 -4.59
C PRO A 196 -4.61 26.57 -5.16
N LEU A 197 -4.99 25.87 -6.23
CA LEU A 197 -6.33 26.02 -6.80
C LEU A 197 -7.40 25.32 -5.97
N THR A 198 -7.07 24.25 -5.25
CA THR A 198 -7.99 23.57 -4.31
C THR A 198 -8.29 24.49 -3.14
N GLU A 199 -7.26 25.08 -2.54
CA GLU A 199 -7.39 26.03 -1.42
C GLU A 199 -8.28 27.22 -1.79
N LYS A 200 -7.95 27.89 -2.90
CA LYS A 200 -8.76 29.01 -3.45
C LYS A 200 -10.19 28.57 -3.78
N GLY A 201 -10.38 27.35 -4.28
CA GLY A 201 -11.70 26.79 -4.59
C GLY A 201 -12.53 26.60 -3.32
N ILE A 202 -11.94 26.04 -2.27
CA ILE A 202 -12.59 25.83 -0.97
C ILE A 202 -12.99 27.18 -0.36
N GLU A 203 -12.07 28.16 -0.33
CA GLU A 203 -12.34 29.52 0.18
C GLU A 203 -13.51 30.17 -0.57
N ARG A 204 -13.52 30.09 -1.91
CA ARG A 204 -14.59 30.63 -2.74
C ARG A 204 -15.93 29.97 -2.45
N PHE A 205 -15.96 28.63 -2.27
CA PHE A 205 -17.20 27.92 -1.93
C PHE A 205 -17.66 28.23 -0.52
N ALA A 206 -16.74 28.35 0.44
CA ALA A 206 -17.05 28.74 1.80
C ALA A 206 -17.68 30.13 1.87
N ALA A 207 -17.20 31.09 1.08
CA ALA A 207 -17.75 32.45 1.00
C ALA A 207 -19.19 32.50 0.43
N THR A 208 -19.66 31.44 -0.22
CA THR A 208 -21.07 31.35 -0.69
C THR A 208 -22.00 30.69 0.34
N ARG A 209 -21.48 30.20 1.48
CA ARG A 209 -22.29 29.67 2.57
C ARG A 209 -23.23 30.77 3.10
N GLY A 210 -24.51 30.44 3.21
CA GLY A 210 -25.54 31.39 3.69
C GLY A 210 -26.31 32.10 2.58
N ARG A 211 -26.00 31.90 1.32
CA ARG A 211 -26.90 32.31 0.24
C ARG A 211 -28.05 31.31 0.10
N PRO A 212 -29.33 31.74 -0.05
CA PRO A 212 -30.47 30.82 -0.07
C PRO A 212 -30.45 29.71 -1.10
N SER A 213 -29.69 29.90 -2.18
CA SER A 213 -29.47 28.90 -3.27
C SER A 213 -28.37 27.89 -2.96
N ALA A 214 -27.59 28.06 -1.91
CA ALA A 214 -26.41 27.24 -1.60
C ALA A 214 -26.60 26.29 -0.38
N THR A 215 -27.77 26.35 0.28
CA THR A 215 -28.07 25.45 1.40
C THR A 215 -28.92 24.27 0.93
N TRP A 216 -28.29 23.09 0.87
CA TRP A 216 -29.01 21.83 0.76
C TRP A 216 -29.67 21.55 2.12
N THR A 217 -30.94 21.93 2.31
CA THR A 217 -31.72 21.41 3.41
C THR A 217 -32.14 20.00 3.04
N ALA A 218 -31.64 19.00 3.75
CA ALA A 218 -32.22 17.68 3.72
C ALA A 218 -33.64 17.81 4.29
N SER A 219 -34.63 18.03 3.42
CA SER A 219 -36.04 17.90 3.77
C SER A 219 -36.28 16.44 4.11
N ALA A 220 -36.30 16.11 5.38
CA ALA A 220 -36.84 14.86 5.88
C ALA A 220 -38.33 14.83 5.51
N ARG A 221 -38.64 14.35 4.32
CA ARG A 221 -40.02 13.98 4.01
C ARG A 221 -40.33 12.75 4.88
N SER A 222 -40.99 12.97 5.99
CA SER A 222 -41.71 11.95 6.75
C SER A 222 -42.90 11.46 5.91
N GLY A 223 -42.57 10.67 4.89
CA GLY A 223 -43.57 9.93 4.15
C GLY A 223 -43.98 8.70 4.94
N ARG A 224 -44.98 8.81 5.80
CA ARG A 224 -45.72 7.64 6.28
C ARG A 224 -46.44 7.04 5.08
N SER A 225 -45.82 6.08 4.44
CA SER A 225 -46.52 5.19 3.52
C SER A 225 -47.43 4.27 4.34
N ARG A 226 -48.74 4.54 4.34
CA ARG A 226 -49.76 3.55 4.72
C ARG A 226 -49.75 2.47 3.64
N ILE A 227 -49.17 1.32 3.96
CA ILE A 227 -49.42 0.12 3.20
C ILE A 227 -50.82 -0.34 3.57
N THR A 228 -51.80 -0.03 2.74
CA THR A 228 -53.09 -0.69 2.74
C THR A 228 -52.93 -2.07 2.08
N SER A 229 -53.09 -3.11 2.90
CA SER A 229 -53.29 -4.47 2.49
C SER A 229 -54.59 -4.63 1.71
N SER A 230 -54.56 -4.98 0.45
CA SER A 230 -55.69 -5.69 -0.17
C SER A 230 -55.28 -6.46 -1.42
N LEU A 231 -55.80 -7.74 -1.39
CA LEU A 231 -56.04 -8.67 -2.52
C LEU A 231 -54.89 -9.54 -3.00
N VAL A 232 -54.80 -10.64 -2.44
CA VAL A 232 -55.24 -12.07 -2.66
C VAL A 232 -56.00 -12.35 -3.97
N ARG A 233 -55.54 -13.41 -4.68
CA ARG A 233 -56.13 -14.24 -5.78
C ARG A 233 -55.89 -13.71 -7.20
N ALA A 234 -55.36 -14.49 -8.07
CA ALA A 234 -55.81 -15.76 -8.61
C ALA A 234 -54.89 -16.35 -9.70
N ARG A 235 -54.71 -17.66 -9.60
CA ARG A 235 -54.79 -18.67 -10.67
C ARG A 235 -53.78 -18.70 -11.83
N ARG A 236 -52.98 -19.80 -11.77
CA ARG A 236 -53.04 -20.98 -12.70
C ARG A 236 -52.90 -20.68 -14.20
N GLY A 237 -51.87 -21.27 -14.76
CA GLY A 237 -52.10 -22.17 -15.88
C GLY A 237 -51.15 -21.99 -17.08
N TYR A 238 -50.69 -23.17 -17.50
CA TYR A 238 -50.16 -23.56 -18.82
C TYR A 238 -48.73 -23.24 -19.18
N GLN A 239 -48.01 -24.14 -19.37
CA GLN A 239 -47.50 -25.37 -19.98
C GLN A 239 -46.02 -25.41 -19.85
#